data_faf721797c920008b7ffa3dc414f23d5
#
_entry.id   faf721797c920008b7ffa3dc414f23d5
#
_cell.length_a   1.000
_cell.length_b   1.000
_cell.length_c   1.000
_cell.angle_alpha   90.00
_cell.angle_beta   90.00
_cell.angle_gamma   90.00
#
_symmetry.space_group_name_H-M   'P 1'
#
loop_
_entity.id
_entity.type
_entity.pdbx_description
1 polymer ?
#
loop_
_entity_poly.entity_id
_entity_poly.type
_entity_poly.pdbx_seq_one_letter_code
_entity_poly.pdbx_strand_id
1 'polypeptide(L)'
;MKAQEAVKLAWQHHTIVPAFNIPYLPMARPVAQAIIDEKTVAMLQVARLEWEKFESRSLEAVAEEYFKYYDPKYTLLHLDHVPVIDEDHKRVDFMPILERAVKAGYQSVMVDGSRLSLEENIATTKQVAEFAHANGIACEAELGSVMGHEGSGANMDYEEIFRTKKGFTDLNEAKRFASETGCD
;
A
#
# COMPACT_ATOMS: atom_id res chain seq x y z
N MET A 1 18.54 2.01 -2.68
CA MET A 1 17.88 2.33 -1.40
C MET A 1 16.84 1.25 -1.11
N LYS A 2 16.62 0.82 0.13
CA LYS A 2 15.52 -0.07 0.50
C LYS A 2 14.28 0.74 0.87
N ALA A 3 13.08 0.18 0.68
CA ALA A 3 11.83 0.89 1.01
C ALA A 3 11.75 1.28 2.48
N GLN A 4 12.09 0.38 3.41
CA GLN A 4 12.15 0.67 4.84
C GLN A 4 13.10 1.83 5.18
N GLU A 5 14.26 1.90 4.50
CA GLU A 5 15.21 2.99 4.69
C GLU A 5 14.64 4.32 4.19
N ALA A 6 13.97 4.31 3.03
CA ALA A 6 13.33 5.51 2.47
C ALA A 6 12.24 6.07 3.39
N VAL A 7 11.34 5.20 3.87
CA VAL A 7 10.27 5.59 4.81
C VAL A 7 10.86 6.15 6.12
N LYS A 8 11.85 5.47 6.69
CA LYS A 8 12.53 5.94 7.91
C LYS A 8 13.21 7.30 7.73
N LEU A 9 13.90 7.51 6.61
CA LEU A 9 14.55 8.79 6.31
C LEU A 9 13.50 9.89 6.09
N ALA A 10 12.43 9.61 5.38
CA ALA A 10 11.32 10.55 5.19
C ALA A 10 10.72 10.99 6.52
N TRP A 11 10.47 10.05 7.42
CA TRP A 11 10.01 10.35 8.79
C TRP A 11 10.99 11.25 9.55
N GLN A 12 12.29 10.92 9.54
CA GLN A 12 13.33 11.69 10.23
C GLN A 12 13.50 13.11 9.70
N HIS A 13 13.29 13.29 8.40
CA HIS A 13 13.42 14.59 7.72
C HIS A 13 12.10 15.34 7.54
N HIS A 14 11.00 14.83 8.13
CA HIS A 14 9.66 15.41 8.01
C HIS A 14 9.24 15.67 6.54
N THR A 15 9.54 14.72 5.69
CA THR A 15 9.17 14.74 4.27
C THR A 15 8.31 13.52 3.91
N ILE A 16 7.91 13.41 2.66
CA ILE A 16 7.10 12.30 2.16
C ILE A 16 7.89 11.48 1.14
N VAL A 17 7.49 10.22 0.96
CA VAL A 17 7.85 9.39 -0.20
C VAL A 17 6.59 9.31 -1.08
N PRO A 18 6.54 9.99 -2.23
CA PRO A 18 5.40 9.89 -3.13
C PRO A 18 5.27 8.46 -3.69
N ALA A 19 4.03 8.02 -3.91
CA ALA A 19 3.75 6.74 -4.53
C ALA A 19 2.78 6.94 -5.70
N PHE A 20 3.12 6.40 -6.87
CA PHE A 20 2.40 6.60 -8.12
C PHE A 20 1.82 5.29 -8.62
N ASN A 21 0.50 5.19 -8.64
CA ASN A 21 -0.21 4.03 -9.19
C ASN A 21 -0.01 3.91 -10.71
N ILE A 22 0.12 2.66 -11.17
CA ILE A 22 0.32 2.30 -12.58
C ILE A 22 -0.89 1.49 -13.08
N PRO A 23 -2.08 2.10 -13.19
CA PRO A 23 -3.29 1.42 -13.69
C PRO A 23 -3.22 1.10 -15.20
N TYR A 24 -2.28 1.69 -15.89
CA TYR A 24 -2.02 1.51 -17.32
C TYR A 24 -0.51 1.34 -17.53
N LEU A 25 -0.11 0.15 -17.96
CA LEU A 25 1.29 -0.28 -17.97
C LEU A 25 2.27 0.72 -18.65
N PRO A 26 1.93 1.36 -19.80
CA PRO A 26 2.81 2.35 -20.42
C PRO A 26 3.14 3.59 -19.56
N MET A 27 2.43 3.82 -18.44
CA MET A 27 2.73 4.92 -17.51
C MET A 27 4.02 4.67 -16.71
N ALA A 28 4.45 3.43 -16.55
CA ALA A 28 5.63 3.10 -15.75
C ALA A 28 6.89 3.85 -16.22
N ARG A 29 7.12 3.91 -17.53
CA ARG A 29 8.28 4.62 -18.10
C ARG A 29 8.30 6.12 -17.79
N PRO A 30 7.29 6.93 -18.17
CA PRO A 30 7.32 8.37 -17.90
C PRO A 30 7.33 8.69 -16.40
N VAL A 31 6.69 7.88 -15.55
CA VAL A 31 6.72 8.06 -14.10
C VAL A 31 8.14 7.81 -13.56
N ALA A 32 8.77 6.68 -13.92
CA ALA A 32 10.13 6.38 -13.50
C ALA A 32 11.11 7.47 -13.98
N GLN A 33 10.99 7.92 -15.24
CA GLN A 33 11.82 8.97 -15.78
C GLN A 33 11.67 10.30 -15.04
N ALA A 34 10.43 10.71 -14.73
CA ALA A 34 10.18 11.93 -13.98
C ALA A 34 10.80 11.89 -12.56
N ILE A 35 10.68 10.75 -11.86
CA ILE A 35 11.31 10.55 -10.55
C ILE A 35 12.84 10.73 -10.63
N ILE A 36 13.47 10.15 -11.67
CA ILE A 36 14.92 10.21 -11.87
C ILE A 36 15.36 11.64 -12.24
N ASP A 37 14.63 12.31 -13.14
CA ASP A 37 14.95 13.66 -13.58
C ASP A 37 14.86 14.68 -12.43
N GLU A 38 13.84 14.53 -11.57
CA GLU A 38 13.66 15.36 -10.37
C GLU A 38 14.60 14.96 -9.21
N LYS A 39 15.37 13.88 -9.35
CA LYS A 39 16.31 13.37 -8.33
C LYS A 39 15.65 13.18 -6.95
N THR A 40 14.40 12.80 -6.95
CA THR A 40 13.62 12.50 -5.74
C THR A 40 13.48 10.99 -5.53
N VAL A 41 13.12 10.57 -4.32
CA VAL A 41 12.80 9.16 -4.05
C VAL A 41 11.29 9.00 -4.09
N ALA A 42 10.81 8.06 -4.89
CA ALA A 42 9.38 7.76 -5.00
C ALA A 42 9.13 6.28 -5.34
N MET A 43 7.90 5.84 -5.12
CA MET A 43 7.45 4.50 -5.43
C MET A 43 6.63 4.49 -6.73
N LEU A 44 6.86 3.49 -7.58
CA LEU A 44 5.87 3.03 -8.55
C LEU A 44 5.09 1.91 -7.86
N GLN A 45 3.77 1.98 -7.92
CA GLN A 45 2.93 1.01 -7.23
C GLN A 45 1.80 0.49 -8.10
N VAL A 46 1.27 -0.68 -7.74
CA VAL A 46 0.08 -1.25 -8.36
C VAL A 46 -0.78 -1.90 -7.30
N ALA A 47 -2.07 -1.55 -7.31
CA ALA A 47 -3.08 -2.18 -6.47
C ALA A 47 -3.70 -3.41 -7.16
N ARG A 48 -4.21 -4.37 -6.35
CA ARG A 48 -4.91 -5.56 -6.89
C ARG A 48 -5.99 -5.18 -7.90
N LEU A 49 -6.79 -4.18 -7.59
CA LEU A 49 -7.86 -3.69 -8.45
C LEU A 49 -7.38 -3.25 -9.84
N GLU A 50 -6.15 -2.75 -9.94
CA GLU A 50 -5.61 -2.19 -11.17
C GLU A 50 -5.28 -3.25 -12.22
N TRP A 51 -4.88 -4.46 -11.83
CA TRP A 51 -4.74 -5.55 -12.80
C TRP A 51 -6.02 -6.34 -13.02
N GLU A 52 -7.01 -6.24 -12.16
CA GLU A 52 -8.29 -6.91 -12.33
C GLU A 52 -9.29 -6.12 -13.18
N LYS A 53 -9.31 -4.79 -13.01
CA LYS A 53 -10.32 -3.90 -13.63
C LYS A 53 -9.73 -2.84 -14.57
N PHE A 54 -8.40 -2.67 -14.59
CA PHE A 54 -7.72 -1.71 -15.46
C PHE A 54 -6.67 -2.40 -16.35
N GLU A 55 -5.68 -1.68 -16.83
CA GLU A 55 -4.75 -2.16 -17.86
C GLU A 55 -3.32 -2.42 -17.37
N SER A 56 -3.14 -2.69 -16.06
CA SER A 56 -1.85 -3.06 -15.49
C SER A 56 -1.45 -4.51 -15.80
N ARG A 57 -2.38 -5.34 -16.26
CA ARG A 57 -2.26 -6.75 -16.65
C ARG A 57 -1.99 -7.69 -15.47
N SER A 58 -0.91 -7.52 -14.74
CA SER A 58 -0.58 -8.28 -13.54
C SER A 58 0.51 -7.56 -12.74
N LEU A 59 0.69 -7.95 -11.49
CA LEU A 59 1.79 -7.40 -10.68
C LEU A 59 3.17 -7.75 -11.29
N GLU A 60 3.33 -8.90 -11.91
CA GLU A 60 4.57 -9.29 -12.60
C GLU A 60 4.84 -8.40 -13.81
N ALA A 61 3.80 -8.08 -14.60
CA ALA A 61 3.95 -7.21 -15.76
C ALA A 61 4.39 -5.79 -15.37
N VAL A 62 3.87 -5.29 -14.24
CA VAL A 62 4.32 -3.99 -13.70
C VAL A 62 5.77 -4.07 -13.21
N ALA A 63 6.16 -5.15 -12.52
CA ALA A 63 7.54 -5.36 -12.11
C ALA A 63 8.50 -5.46 -13.32
N GLU A 64 8.13 -6.25 -14.34
CA GLU A 64 8.91 -6.36 -15.57
C GLU A 64 9.09 -5.00 -16.26
N GLU A 65 8.04 -4.19 -16.32
CA GLU A 65 8.11 -2.86 -16.92
C GLU A 65 8.94 -1.90 -16.07
N TYR A 66 8.76 -1.92 -14.74
CA TYR A 66 9.54 -1.14 -13.79
C TYR A 66 11.05 -1.41 -13.96
N PHE A 67 11.48 -2.68 -14.01
CA PHE A 67 12.89 -3.03 -14.11
C PHE A 67 13.56 -2.63 -15.43
N LYS A 68 12.80 -2.24 -16.45
CA LYS A 68 13.38 -1.67 -17.69
C LYS A 68 13.86 -0.23 -17.51
N TYR A 69 13.28 0.51 -16.55
CA TYR A 69 13.47 1.96 -16.40
C TYR A 69 13.89 2.38 -14.99
N TYR A 70 14.04 1.45 -14.05
CA TYR A 70 14.32 1.77 -12.66
C TYR A 70 15.72 2.35 -12.46
N ASP A 71 15.83 3.21 -11.45
CA ASP A 71 17.11 3.62 -10.87
C ASP A 71 17.10 3.25 -9.38
N PRO A 72 18.01 2.36 -8.90
CA PRO A 72 18.01 1.88 -7.53
C PRO A 72 18.26 2.97 -6.48
N LYS A 73 18.65 4.17 -6.92
CA LYS A 73 18.85 5.32 -6.05
C LYS A 73 17.55 6.09 -5.80
N TYR A 74 16.65 6.12 -6.77
CA TYR A 74 15.50 7.03 -6.76
C TYR A 74 14.16 6.30 -6.81
N THR A 75 14.08 5.14 -7.45
CA THR A 75 12.81 4.46 -7.65
C THR A 75 12.67 3.23 -6.76
N LEU A 76 11.47 3.03 -6.24
CA LEU A 76 11.06 1.86 -5.46
C LEU A 76 9.82 1.23 -6.10
N LEU A 77 9.65 -0.08 -5.93
CA LEU A 77 8.48 -0.82 -6.41
C LEU A 77 7.65 -1.31 -5.23
N HIS A 78 6.38 -0.93 -5.20
CA HIS A 78 5.44 -1.21 -4.12
C HIS A 78 4.19 -1.94 -4.60
N LEU A 79 3.77 -2.96 -3.86
CA LEU A 79 2.47 -3.60 -4.05
C LEU A 79 1.46 -2.96 -3.12
N ASP A 80 0.55 -2.20 -3.72
CA ASP A 80 -0.47 -1.39 -3.07
C ASP A 80 -1.78 -2.17 -2.92
N HIS A 81 -2.59 -1.86 -1.95
CA HIS A 81 -3.94 -2.36 -1.70
C HIS A 81 -4.19 -3.83 -2.06
N VAL A 82 -3.65 -4.75 -1.25
CA VAL A 82 -4.06 -6.15 -1.26
C VAL A 82 -5.08 -6.35 -0.15
N PRO A 83 -6.39 -6.34 -0.45
CA PRO A 83 -7.42 -6.38 0.58
C PRO A 83 -7.57 -7.77 1.18
N VAL A 84 -7.92 -7.83 2.47
CA VAL A 84 -8.38 -9.07 3.11
C VAL A 84 -9.84 -9.36 2.76
N ILE A 85 -10.63 -8.29 2.65
CA ILE A 85 -12.00 -8.33 2.15
C ILE A 85 -12.11 -7.33 1.02
N ASP A 86 -12.46 -7.80 -0.19
CA ASP A 86 -12.51 -6.99 -1.39
C ASP A 86 -13.76 -6.09 -1.48
N GLU A 87 -13.87 -5.36 -2.58
CA GLU A 87 -14.96 -4.42 -2.86
C GLU A 87 -16.32 -5.12 -2.99
N ASP A 88 -16.30 -6.41 -3.33
CA ASP A 88 -17.49 -7.27 -3.43
C ASP A 88 -17.81 -7.98 -2.11
N HIS A 89 -17.15 -7.57 -0.99
CA HIS A 89 -17.26 -8.19 0.34
C HIS A 89 -16.84 -9.67 0.38
N LYS A 90 -15.94 -10.08 -0.52
CA LYS A 90 -15.40 -11.44 -0.54
C LYS A 90 -14.04 -11.48 0.15
N ARG A 91 -13.76 -12.55 0.85
CA ARG A 91 -12.45 -12.79 1.43
C ARG A 91 -11.43 -13.13 0.34
N VAL A 92 -10.30 -12.45 0.36
CA VAL A 92 -9.20 -12.63 -0.60
C VAL A 92 -8.15 -13.54 0.04
N ASP A 93 -7.63 -14.49 -0.74
CA ASP A 93 -6.43 -15.23 -0.38
C ASP A 93 -5.20 -14.35 -0.73
N PHE A 94 -4.82 -13.50 0.21
CA PHE A 94 -3.81 -12.46 -0.02
C PHE A 94 -2.38 -13.00 0.03
N MET A 95 -2.08 -14.05 0.81
CA MET A 95 -0.72 -14.56 0.97
C MET A 95 -0.05 -14.99 -0.35
N PRO A 96 -0.70 -15.75 -1.25
CA PRO A 96 -0.13 -16.07 -2.56
C PRO A 96 0.18 -14.84 -3.42
N ILE A 97 -0.59 -13.75 -3.27
CA ILE A 97 -0.34 -12.49 -3.99
C ILE A 97 0.96 -11.85 -3.47
N LEU A 98 1.14 -11.80 -2.15
CA LEU A 98 2.34 -11.26 -1.52
C LEU A 98 3.58 -12.09 -1.87
N GLU A 99 3.47 -13.43 -1.89
CA GLU A 99 4.55 -14.33 -2.31
C GLU A 99 4.98 -14.09 -3.77
N ARG A 100 4.01 -13.85 -4.67
CA ARG A 100 4.27 -13.49 -6.07
C ARG A 100 4.99 -12.15 -6.16
N ALA A 101 4.59 -11.16 -5.36
CA ALA A 101 5.24 -9.86 -5.32
C ALA A 101 6.70 -9.96 -4.88
N VAL A 102 6.98 -10.72 -3.83
CA VAL A 102 8.36 -10.99 -3.39
C VAL A 102 9.17 -11.62 -4.52
N LYS A 103 8.65 -12.65 -5.19
CA LYS A 103 9.31 -13.31 -6.33
C LYS A 103 9.52 -12.37 -7.52
N ALA A 104 8.61 -11.43 -7.75
CA ALA A 104 8.72 -10.44 -8.81
C ALA A 104 9.67 -9.27 -8.46
N GLY A 105 10.18 -9.19 -7.22
CA GLY A 105 11.15 -8.18 -6.80
C GLY A 105 10.56 -6.91 -6.21
N TYR A 106 9.32 -6.95 -5.72
CA TYR A 106 8.74 -5.85 -4.97
C TYR A 106 9.53 -5.59 -3.69
N GLN A 107 9.70 -4.32 -3.35
CA GLN A 107 10.50 -3.86 -2.20
C GLN A 107 9.62 -3.47 -1.00
N SER A 108 8.33 -3.40 -1.23
CA SER A 108 7.30 -3.12 -0.23
C SER A 108 5.98 -3.76 -0.64
N VAL A 109 5.19 -4.18 0.33
CA VAL A 109 3.85 -4.73 0.13
C VAL A 109 2.89 -4.11 1.13
N MET A 110 1.62 -3.98 0.74
CA MET A 110 0.55 -3.52 1.61
C MET A 110 -0.51 -4.61 1.79
N VAL A 111 -1.00 -4.76 3.01
CA VAL A 111 -2.21 -5.50 3.33
C VAL A 111 -3.28 -4.55 3.83
N ASP A 112 -4.44 -4.59 3.20
CA ASP A 112 -5.59 -3.78 3.61
C ASP A 112 -6.58 -4.62 4.42
N GLY A 113 -6.53 -4.45 5.74
CA GLY A 113 -7.45 -5.03 6.71
C GLY A 113 -8.52 -4.05 7.22
N SER A 114 -8.71 -2.90 6.56
CA SER A 114 -9.61 -1.83 7.00
C SER A 114 -11.07 -2.26 7.20
N ARG A 115 -11.49 -3.32 6.51
CA ARG A 115 -12.84 -3.91 6.62
C ARG A 115 -12.98 -4.98 7.69
N LEU A 116 -11.90 -5.29 8.41
CA LEU A 116 -11.90 -6.22 9.54
C LEU A 116 -12.18 -5.48 10.85
N SER A 117 -12.45 -6.23 11.92
CA SER A 117 -12.34 -5.67 13.26
C SER A 117 -10.89 -5.26 13.56
N LEU A 118 -10.68 -4.33 14.50
CA LEU A 118 -9.33 -3.90 14.89
C LEU A 118 -8.44 -5.08 15.28
N GLU A 119 -8.96 -6.03 16.05
CA GLU A 119 -8.23 -7.21 16.52
C GLU A 119 -7.80 -8.12 15.34
N GLU A 120 -8.71 -8.37 14.41
CA GLU A 120 -8.43 -9.18 13.22
C GLU A 120 -7.44 -8.46 12.29
N ASN A 121 -7.58 -7.13 12.13
CA ASN A 121 -6.67 -6.33 11.33
C ASN A 121 -5.25 -6.36 11.93
N ILE A 122 -5.12 -6.16 13.24
CA ILE A 122 -3.84 -6.28 13.94
C ILE A 122 -3.21 -7.65 13.71
N ALA A 123 -3.97 -8.72 13.92
CA ALA A 123 -3.46 -10.08 13.75
C ALA A 123 -3.00 -10.36 12.31
N THR A 124 -3.79 -9.94 11.32
CA THR A 124 -3.48 -10.12 9.90
C THR A 124 -2.27 -9.28 9.48
N THR A 125 -2.26 -8.01 9.85
CA THR A 125 -1.15 -7.10 9.53
C THR A 125 0.16 -7.56 10.14
N LYS A 126 0.12 -8.02 11.40
CA LYS A 126 1.30 -8.60 12.05
C LYS A 126 1.85 -9.79 11.28
N GLN A 127 1.00 -10.72 10.85
CA GLN A 127 1.40 -11.86 10.03
C GLN A 127 2.10 -11.40 8.74
N VAL A 128 1.56 -10.39 8.07
CA VAL A 128 2.13 -9.86 6.82
C VAL A 128 3.42 -9.09 7.08
N ALA A 129 3.51 -8.32 8.15
CA ALA A 129 4.73 -7.61 8.52
C ALA A 129 5.87 -8.61 8.83
N GLU A 130 5.60 -9.67 9.58
CA GLU A 130 6.57 -10.75 9.84
C GLU A 130 7.04 -11.42 8.54
N PHE A 131 6.10 -11.71 7.62
CA PHE A 131 6.42 -12.26 6.30
C PHE A 131 7.27 -11.30 5.47
N ALA A 132 6.89 -10.02 5.38
CA ALA A 132 7.60 -9.00 4.62
C ALA A 132 9.03 -8.82 5.15
N HIS A 133 9.19 -8.68 6.46
CA HIS A 133 10.49 -8.51 7.10
C HIS A 133 11.39 -9.74 6.94
N ALA A 134 10.84 -10.94 7.02
CA ALA A 134 11.59 -12.20 6.76
C ALA A 134 12.12 -12.25 5.32
N ASN A 135 11.46 -11.56 4.37
CA ASN A 135 11.90 -11.43 2.99
C ASN A 135 12.72 -10.14 2.72
N GLY A 136 12.97 -9.33 3.75
CA GLY A 136 13.78 -8.11 3.68
C GLY A 136 13.12 -6.95 2.95
N ILE A 137 11.78 -6.91 2.89
CA ILE A 137 10.95 -5.87 2.30
C ILE A 137 10.09 -5.17 3.34
N ALA A 138 9.58 -3.97 3.03
CA ALA A 138 8.70 -3.21 3.91
C ALA A 138 7.25 -3.72 3.88
N CYS A 139 6.53 -3.45 4.97
CA CYS A 139 5.10 -3.71 5.10
C CYS A 139 4.34 -2.42 5.39
N GLU A 140 3.40 -2.08 4.50
CA GLU A 140 2.38 -1.06 4.71
C GLU A 140 1.07 -1.71 5.13
N ALA A 141 0.24 -0.97 5.85
CA ALA A 141 -1.08 -1.45 6.27
C ALA A 141 -2.08 -0.30 6.39
N GLU A 142 -3.37 -0.65 6.43
CA GLU A 142 -4.45 0.31 6.53
C GLU A 142 -5.28 0.14 7.80
N LEU A 143 -5.59 1.27 8.43
CA LEU A 143 -6.49 1.38 9.57
C LEU A 143 -7.53 2.47 9.31
N GLY A 144 -8.77 2.20 9.66
CA GLY A 144 -9.90 3.10 9.40
C GLY A 144 -10.58 2.77 8.06
N SER A 145 -11.44 3.65 7.60
CA SER A 145 -12.18 3.47 6.35
C SER A 145 -12.31 4.77 5.60
N VAL A 146 -12.22 4.70 4.27
CA VAL A 146 -12.47 5.87 3.40
C VAL A 146 -13.98 6.04 3.25
N MET A 147 -14.50 7.12 3.83
CA MET A 147 -15.93 7.43 3.77
C MET A 147 -16.39 7.62 2.32
N GLY A 148 -17.48 6.96 1.96
CA GLY A 148 -18.09 7.03 0.62
C GLY A 148 -17.67 5.91 -0.34
N HIS A 149 -16.55 5.22 -0.10
CA HIS A 149 -16.12 4.07 -0.90
C HIS A 149 -16.26 2.74 -0.17
N GLU A 150 -16.08 2.71 1.15
CA GLU A 150 -15.91 1.47 1.91
C GLU A 150 -17.01 1.20 2.93
N GLY A 151 -18.05 1.99 3.02
CA GLY A 151 -19.01 1.75 4.08
C GLY A 151 -20.32 2.48 4.04
N SER A 152 -21.08 2.22 5.06
CA SER A 152 -22.45 2.68 5.32
C SER A 152 -22.64 4.20 5.49
N GLY A 153 -21.69 5.02 5.08
CA GLY A 153 -21.70 6.48 5.23
C GLY A 153 -22.09 7.30 4.00
N ALA A 154 -22.44 6.64 2.89
CA ALA A 154 -22.72 7.33 1.61
C ALA A 154 -23.87 8.38 1.66
N ASN A 155 -24.66 8.41 2.72
CA ASN A 155 -25.78 9.31 2.90
C ASN A 155 -25.62 10.25 4.11
N MET A 156 -24.44 10.37 4.72
CA MET A 156 -24.23 11.33 5.81
C MET A 156 -23.74 12.67 5.27
N ASP A 157 -24.28 13.76 5.84
CA ASP A 157 -23.79 15.10 5.55
C ASP A 157 -22.33 15.25 6.02
N TYR A 158 -21.50 15.91 5.24
CA TYR A 158 -20.11 16.19 5.58
C TYR A 158 -19.94 16.89 6.93
N GLU A 159 -20.83 17.81 7.29
CA GLU A 159 -20.81 18.47 8.59
C GLU A 159 -21.04 17.49 9.74
N GLU A 160 -21.91 16.50 9.55
CA GLU A 160 -22.14 15.45 10.53
C GLU A 160 -20.94 14.50 10.67
N ILE A 161 -20.28 14.16 9.56
CA ILE A 161 -19.05 13.37 9.55
C ILE A 161 -17.96 14.10 10.35
N PHE A 162 -17.74 15.38 10.08
CA PHE A 162 -16.75 16.17 10.82
C PHE A 162 -17.08 16.31 12.30
N ARG A 163 -18.34 16.50 12.62
CA ARG A 163 -18.82 16.64 14.02
C ARG A 163 -18.71 15.35 14.81
N THR A 164 -19.07 14.21 14.20
CA THR A 164 -19.06 12.89 14.85
C THR A 164 -17.73 12.18 14.74
N LYS A 165 -16.86 12.63 13.82
CA LYS A 165 -15.60 11.99 13.41
C LYS A 165 -15.78 10.51 13.00
N LYS A 166 -16.98 10.14 12.57
CA LYS A 166 -17.27 8.79 12.11
C LYS A 166 -16.42 8.46 10.87
N GLY A 167 -15.73 7.35 10.90
CA GLY A 167 -14.80 6.94 9.83
C GLY A 167 -13.40 7.56 9.92
N PHE A 168 -13.17 8.53 10.83
CA PHE A 168 -11.81 8.99 11.11
C PHE A 168 -11.07 7.95 11.95
N THR A 169 -9.79 7.79 11.70
CA THR A 169 -8.93 6.90 12.47
C THR A 169 -8.82 7.39 13.93
N ASP A 170 -9.12 6.53 14.89
CA ASP A 170 -8.91 6.84 16.32
C ASP A 170 -7.42 6.81 16.64
N LEU A 171 -6.94 7.83 17.35
CA LEU A 171 -5.52 7.96 17.66
C LEU A 171 -4.98 6.84 18.57
N ASN A 172 -5.80 6.33 19.50
CA ASN A 172 -5.37 5.25 20.40
C ASN A 172 -5.35 3.91 19.66
N GLU A 173 -6.34 3.68 18.78
CA GLU A 173 -6.33 2.53 17.88
C GLU A 173 -5.12 2.56 16.95
N ALA A 174 -4.80 3.71 16.36
CA ALA A 174 -3.62 3.86 15.50
C ALA A 174 -2.31 3.57 16.24
N LYS A 175 -2.15 4.10 17.46
CA LYS A 175 -0.98 3.82 18.29
C LYS A 175 -0.86 2.35 18.66
N ARG A 176 -1.97 1.72 19.02
CA ARG A 176 -2.04 0.30 19.34
C ARG A 176 -1.70 -0.52 18.09
N PHE A 177 -2.34 -0.23 16.97
CA PHE A 177 -2.12 -0.89 15.69
C PHE A 177 -0.64 -0.86 15.29
N ALA A 178 -0.03 0.31 15.23
CA ALA A 178 1.38 0.45 14.88
C ALA A 178 2.32 -0.32 15.83
N SER A 179 2.02 -0.29 17.14
CA SER A 179 2.88 -0.97 18.14
C SER A 179 2.74 -2.48 18.14
N GLU A 180 1.57 -3.03 17.80
CA GLU A 180 1.29 -4.47 17.86
C GLU A 180 1.54 -5.19 16.54
N THR A 181 1.45 -4.49 15.40
CA THR A 181 1.67 -5.07 14.07
C THR A 181 3.12 -5.10 13.65
N GLY A 182 3.87 -4.06 14.00
CA GLY A 182 5.26 -3.89 13.55
C GLY A 182 5.37 -3.55 12.06
N CYS A 183 4.31 -3.03 11.41
CA CYS A 183 4.39 -2.49 10.05
C CYS A 183 5.29 -1.24 9.99
N ASP A 184 5.85 -0.91 8.81
CA ASP A 184 6.78 0.20 8.59
C ASP A 184 6.06 1.55 8.29
#